data_68420acacdbfe0fb82dcc5e76609ec7f
#
_entry.id   68420acacdbfe0fb82dcc5e76609ec7f
#
_cell.length_a   1.000
_cell.length_b   1.000
_cell.length_c   1.000
_cell.angle_alpha   90.00
_cell.angle_beta   90.00
_cell.angle_gamma   90.00
#
_symmetry.space_group_name_H-M   'P 1'
#
loop_
_entity.id
_entity.type
_entity.pdbx_description
1 polymer ?
#
loop_
_entity_poly.entity_id
_entity_poly.type
_entity_poly.pdbx_seq_one_letter_code
_entity_poly.pdbx_strand_id
1 'polypeptide(L)'
;LALKMTAENQAQAKELRRAMRSAYFKALQVFDALGDGQSDVFRLLSVVGAYSHEALRGSSVAFCRDNFVRQKAMEEIHKLRAQLSNVVQANLSGLSERQLRQLQNPSLPAPNAVQIKVLRQLLASIYIDRVAVRADIVGAPEAELAPAAQGTKMASTRRVPYVALGVPGPVYIHTSSTFYHRPPPEWLVFGEVYQSAPKDASLDNEEEKPRTIFLKMLTKINPAWIHTLGRSLCTFSQTTEEPGTSALSDSIKALKRGERSSLQRHVVITPRYGGSLQDGGAAGGQGWELPAFSAKQVLVNGRWSLQT
;
A
#
# COMPACT_ATOMS: atom_id res chain seq x y z
N LEU A 1 -16.17 -44.23 18.99
CA LEU A 1 -16.41 -43.84 20.42
C LEU A 1 -16.07 -42.38 20.58
N ALA A 2 -17.06 -41.48 20.40
CA ALA A 2 -16.92 -40.07 20.70
C ALA A 2 -16.95 -39.92 22.23
N LEU A 3 -15.78 -39.65 22.81
CA LEU A 3 -15.69 -39.27 24.22
C LEU A 3 -16.49 -37.96 24.40
N LYS A 4 -17.64 -38.05 25.09
CA LYS A 4 -18.38 -36.86 25.56
C LYS A 4 -17.47 -36.12 26.52
N MET A 5 -16.90 -35.00 26.05
CA MET A 5 -16.14 -34.07 26.91
C MET A 5 -17.08 -33.60 28.05
N THR A 6 -16.64 -33.71 29.29
CA THR A 6 -17.37 -33.15 30.43
C THR A 6 -17.50 -31.63 30.31
N ALA A 7 -18.51 -31.04 30.92
CA ALA A 7 -18.73 -29.58 30.87
C ALA A 7 -17.51 -28.80 31.39
N GLU A 8 -16.81 -29.32 32.40
CA GLU A 8 -15.56 -28.75 32.92
C GLU A 8 -14.42 -28.75 31.86
N ASN A 9 -14.21 -29.85 31.13
CA ASN A 9 -13.23 -29.96 30.09
C ASN A 9 -13.54 -29.01 28.92
N GLN A 10 -14.82 -28.78 28.63
CA GLN A 10 -15.23 -27.80 27.62
C GLN A 10 -14.97 -26.35 28.07
N ALA A 11 -15.20 -26.03 29.34
CA ALA A 11 -14.92 -24.72 29.91
C ALA A 11 -13.42 -24.41 29.90
N GLN A 12 -12.59 -25.36 30.36
CA GLN A 12 -11.13 -25.24 30.34
C GLN A 12 -10.59 -25.10 28.92
N ALA A 13 -11.09 -25.89 27.96
CA ALA A 13 -10.68 -25.74 26.53
C ALA A 13 -11.06 -24.39 25.92
N LYS A 14 -12.21 -23.83 26.33
CA LYS A 14 -12.66 -22.50 25.91
C LYS A 14 -11.76 -21.40 26.48
N GLU A 15 -11.40 -21.50 27.73
CA GLU A 15 -10.51 -20.55 28.41
C GLU A 15 -9.11 -20.60 27.84
N LEU A 16 -8.54 -21.77 27.60
CA LEU A 16 -7.24 -21.94 26.94
C LEU A 16 -7.24 -21.33 25.54
N ARG A 17 -8.28 -21.60 24.74
CA ARG A 17 -8.41 -20.98 23.39
C ARG A 17 -8.47 -19.45 23.46
N ARG A 18 -9.14 -18.90 24.49
CA ARG A 18 -9.24 -17.46 24.72
C ARG A 18 -7.87 -16.86 25.09
N ALA A 19 -7.14 -17.53 25.98
CA ALA A 19 -5.80 -17.13 26.38
C ALA A 19 -4.81 -17.17 25.20
N MET A 20 -4.81 -18.26 24.42
CA MET A 20 -3.99 -18.40 23.22
C MET A 20 -4.31 -17.32 22.16
N ARG A 21 -5.59 -17.03 21.94
CA ARG A 21 -6.00 -15.96 21.03
C ARG A 21 -5.53 -14.60 21.52
N SER A 22 -5.62 -14.32 22.82
CA SER A 22 -5.11 -13.07 23.39
C SER A 22 -3.60 -12.94 23.22
N ALA A 23 -2.84 -14.01 23.49
CA ALA A 23 -1.39 -14.04 23.31
C ALA A 23 -0.99 -13.81 21.82
N TYR A 24 -1.70 -14.47 20.90
CA TYR A 24 -1.50 -14.28 19.47
C TYR A 24 -1.71 -12.82 19.03
N PHE A 25 -2.81 -12.18 19.47
CA PHE A 25 -3.06 -10.78 19.12
C PHE A 25 -2.04 -9.82 19.75
N LYS A 26 -1.55 -10.10 20.96
CA LYS A 26 -0.46 -9.34 21.58
C LYS A 26 0.83 -9.44 20.77
N ALA A 27 1.20 -10.65 20.33
CA ALA A 27 2.37 -10.85 19.46
C ALA A 27 2.24 -10.07 18.13
N LEU A 28 1.05 -10.12 17.48
CA LEU A 28 0.80 -9.35 16.26
C LEU A 28 0.94 -7.84 16.48
N GLN A 29 0.44 -7.29 17.59
CA GLN A 29 0.55 -5.85 17.88
C GLN A 29 2.01 -5.39 17.99
N VAL A 30 2.90 -6.22 18.55
CA VAL A 30 4.34 -5.90 18.62
C VAL A 30 4.92 -5.80 17.21
N PHE A 31 4.59 -6.72 16.32
CA PHE A 31 5.08 -6.71 14.95
C PHE A 31 4.45 -5.61 14.08
N ASP A 32 3.23 -5.17 14.40
CA ASP A 32 2.54 -4.07 13.73
C ASP A 32 3.11 -2.69 14.07
N ALA A 33 3.98 -2.58 15.06
CA ALA A 33 4.60 -1.32 15.44
C ALA A 33 5.56 -0.78 14.36
N LEU A 34 6.13 -1.64 13.52
CA LEU A 34 7.03 -1.21 12.46
C LEU A 34 6.27 -0.36 11.41
N GLY A 35 6.73 0.88 11.24
CA GLY A 35 6.13 1.83 10.30
C GLY A 35 4.70 2.21 10.66
N ASP A 36 4.35 2.23 11.95
CA ASP A 36 3.02 2.59 12.48
C ASP A 36 1.87 1.77 11.86
N GLY A 37 2.16 0.52 11.47
CA GLY A 37 1.18 -0.36 10.82
C GLY A 37 0.68 0.14 9.47
N GLN A 38 1.50 0.89 8.74
CA GLN A 38 1.13 1.43 7.42
C GLN A 38 1.31 0.41 6.27
N SER A 39 1.69 -0.83 6.58
CA SER A 39 1.80 -1.91 5.60
C SER A 39 1.74 -3.29 6.26
N ASP A 40 1.00 -4.21 5.64
CA ASP A 40 1.03 -5.63 6.02
C ASP A 40 2.41 -6.25 5.79
N VAL A 41 3.15 -5.75 4.78
CA VAL A 41 4.52 -6.20 4.46
C VAL A 41 5.49 -5.85 5.60
N PHE A 42 5.28 -4.73 6.28
CA PHE A 42 6.13 -4.34 7.41
C PHE A 42 5.94 -5.24 8.63
N ARG A 43 4.73 -5.75 8.87
CA ARG A 43 4.53 -6.81 9.86
C ARG A 43 5.41 -8.02 9.55
N LEU A 44 5.40 -8.50 8.29
CA LEU A 44 6.23 -9.63 7.87
C LEU A 44 7.72 -9.32 8.00
N LEU A 45 8.14 -8.12 7.59
CA LEU A 45 9.53 -7.67 7.75
C LEU A 45 9.95 -7.64 9.23
N SER A 46 9.07 -7.18 10.12
CA SER A 46 9.30 -7.16 11.57
C SER A 46 9.47 -8.57 12.15
N VAL A 47 8.61 -9.52 11.76
CA VAL A 47 8.70 -10.92 12.19
C VAL A 47 10.01 -11.55 11.73
N VAL A 48 10.38 -11.38 10.44
CA VAL A 48 11.62 -11.94 9.88
C VAL A 48 12.84 -11.31 10.53
N GLY A 49 12.84 -10.00 10.78
CA GLY A 49 13.93 -9.30 11.45
C GLY A 49 14.13 -9.78 12.89
N ALA A 50 13.04 -9.91 13.66
CA ALA A 50 13.07 -10.43 15.02
C ALA A 50 13.55 -11.89 15.08
N TYR A 51 13.05 -12.74 14.17
CA TYR A 51 13.55 -14.12 14.06
C TYR A 51 15.05 -14.16 13.75
N SER A 52 15.52 -13.33 12.82
CA SER A 52 16.94 -13.29 12.45
C SER A 52 17.83 -12.92 13.65
N HIS A 53 17.39 -11.97 14.45
CA HIS A 53 18.08 -11.56 15.68
C HIS A 53 18.13 -12.71 16.70
N GLU A 54 17.00 -13.37 16.95
CA GLU A 54 16.90 -14.48 17.90
C GLU A 54 17.65 -15.74 17.41
N ALA A 55 17.70 -15.97 16.10
CA ALA A 55 18.46 -17.07 15.53
C ALA A 55 19.96 -16.93 15.78
N LEU A 56 20.52 -15.72 15.69
CA LEU A 56 21.92 -15.45 16.05
C LEU A 56 22.23 -15.69 17.53
N ARG A 57 21.22 -15.61 18.39
CA ARG A 57 21.32 -15.85 19.84
C ARG A 57 21.05 -17.31 20.22
N GLY A 58 20.70 -18.16 19.26
CA GLY A 58 20.36 -19.55 19.52
C GLY A 58 18.96 -19.79 20.10
N SER A 59 18.10 -18.77 20.13
CA SER A 59 16.74 -18.82 20.71
C SER A 59 15.61 -18.89 19.68
N SER A 60 15.92 -19.23 18.42
CA SER A 60 14.94 -19.27 17.31
C SER A 60 13.73 -20.18 17.56
N VAL A 61 13.93 -21.34 18.19
CA VAL A 61 12.85 -22.28 18.52
C VAL A 61 11.87 -21.70 19.53
N ALA A 62 12.40 -21.11 20.61
CA ALA A 62 11.59 -20.46 21.65
C ALA A 62 10.83 -19.27 21.05
N PHE A 63 11.50 -18.43 20.26
CA PHE A 63 10.88 -17.32 19.55
C PHE A 63 9.70 -17.77 18.70
N CYS A 64 9.86 -18.81 17.88
CA CYS A 64 8.82 -19.31 16.99
C CYS A 64 7.60 -19.82 17.78
N ARG A 65 7.83 -20.55 18.86
CA ARG A 65 6.77 -21.05 19.74
C ARG A 65 5.98 -19.92 20.40
N ASP A 66 6.71 -18.96 20.98
CA ASP A 66 6.12 -17.90 21.80
C ASP A 66 5.41 -16.84 20.96
N ASN A 67 5.78 -16.71 19.67
CA ASN A 67 5.20 -15.74 18.72
C ASN A 67 4.32 -16.39 17.65
N PHE A 68 3.95 -17.66 17.78
CA PHE A 68 3.06 -18.39 16.84
C PHE A 68 3.60 -18.44 15.41
N VAL A 69 4.92 -18.48 15.24
CA VAL A 69 5.60 -18.51 13.96
C VAL A 69 6.06 -19.94 13.63
N ARG A 70 5.91 -20.35 12.39
CA ARG A 70 6.38 -21.66 11.93
C ARG A 70 7.89 -21.62 11.70
N GLN A 71 8.67 -22.37 12.50
CA GLN A 71 10.12 -22.43 12.38
C GLN A 71 10.57 -22.82 10.99
N LYS A 72 10.01 -23.90 10.41
CA LYS A 72 10.37 -24.37 9.07
C LYS A 72 10.16 -23.30 7.99
N ALA A 73 9.07 -22.51 8.09
CA ALA A 73 8.83 -21.41 7.17
C ALA A 73 9.90 -20.31 7.30
N MET A 74 10.35 -20.00 8.51
CA MET A 74 11.43 -19.02 8.73
C MET A 74 12.76 -19.49 8.16
N GLU A 75 13.08 -20.76 8.29
CA GLU A 75 14.27 -21.36 7.70
C GLU A 75 14.26 -21.30 6.16
N GLU A 76 13.10 -21.55 5.55
CA GLU A 76 12.89 -21.41 4.10
C GLU A 76 13.02 -19.95 3.65
N ILE A 77 12.43 -18.99 4.38
CA ILE A 77 12.56 -17.56 4.12
C ILE A 77 14.03 -17.12 4.18
N HIS A 78 14.80 -17.61 5.15
CA HIS A 78 16.23 -17.29 5.26
C HIS A 78 17.04 -17.82 4.09
N LYS A 79 16.78 -19.05 3.63
CA LYS A 79 17.39 -19.60 2.44
C LYS A 79 17.08 -18.77 1.19
N LEU A 80 15.80 -18.43 1.00
CA LEU A 80 15.38 -17.59 -0.13
C LEU A 80 16.01 -16.20 -0.08
N ARG A 81 16.06 -15.58 1.10
CA ARG A 81 16.72 -14.30 1.29
C ARG A 81 18.20 -14.34 0.89
N ALA A 82 18.93 -15.37 1.30
CA ALA A 82 20.33 -15.56 0.91
C ALA A 82 20.49 -15.69 -0.61
N GLN A 83 19.63 -16.46 -1.26
CA GLN A 83 19.61 -16.59 -2.72
C GLN A 83 19.34 -15.24 -3.41
N LEU A 84 18.33 -14.49 -2.95
CA LEU A 84 18.03 -13.17 -3.49
C LEU A 84 19.15 -12.17 -3.26
N SER A 85 19.83 -12.21 -2.11
CA SER A 85 21.00 -11.36 -1.83
C SER A 85 22.14 -11.65 -2.82
N ASN A 86 22.38 -12.91 -3.17
CA ASN A 86 23.37 -13.29 -4.19
C ASN A 86 22.99 -12.77 -5.59
N VAL A 87 21.70 -12.88 -5.96
CA VAL A 87 21.21 -12.33 -7.23
C VAL A 87 21.38 -10.82 -7.28
N VAL A 88 21.05 -10.10 -6.21
CA VAL A 88 21.23 -8.64 -6.13
C VAL A 88 22.71 -8.29 -6.23
N GLN A 89 23.60 -9.00 -5.54
CA GLN A 89 25.04 -8.79 -5.59
C GLN A 89 25.59 -9.00 -7.01
N ALA A 90 25.12 -10.03 -7.72
CA ALA A 90 25.58 -10.33 -9.07
C ALA A 90 25.12 -9.29 -10.12
N ASN A 91 23.99 -8.62 -9.90
CA ASN A 91 23.39 -7.68 -10.85
C ASN A 91 23.65 -6.19 -10.54
N LEU A 92 24.16 -5.87 -9.34
CA LEU A 92 24.48 -4.49 -8.96
C LEU A 92 26.00 -4.29 -9.03
N SER A 93 26.44 -3.44 -9.98
CA SER A 93 27.82 -2.98 -10.04
C SER A 93 28.04 -1.79 -9.10
N GLY A 94 29.27 -1.66 -8.57
CA GLY A 94 29.67 -0.51 -7.77
C GLY A 94 29.27 -0.54 -6.29
N LEU A 95 28.86 -1.69 -5.78
CA LEU A 95 28.62 -1.85 -4.34
C LEU A 95 29.96 -1.81 -3.57
N SER A 96 30.03 -0.98 -2.55
CA SER A 96 31.16 -0.97 -1.61
C SER A 96 31.16 -2.24 -0.76
N GLU A 97 32.34 -2.64 -0.23
CA GLU A 97 32.44 -3.80 0.67
C GLU A 97 31.52 -3.68 1.90
N ARG A 98 31.28 -2.47 2.41
CA ARG A 98 30.35 -2.23 3.51
C ARG A 98 28.92 -2.59 3.11
N GLN A 99 28.48 -2.20 1.90
CA GLN A 99 27.15 -2.51 1.38
C GLN A 99 27.00 -4.00 1.12
N LEU A 100 28.04 -4.68 0.60
CA LEU A 100 28.05 -6.14 0.42
C LEU A 100 27.90 -6.87 1.77
N ARG A 101 28.65 -6.46 2.80
CA ARG A 101 28.50 -7.03 4.14
C ARG A 101 27.11 -6.80 4.73
N GLN A 102 26.50 -5.63 4.50
CA GLN A 102 25.13 -5.37 4.92
C GLN A 102 24.09 -6.21 4.16
N LEU A 103 24.28 -6.42 2.86
CA LEU A 103 23.40 -7.25 2.04
C LEU A 103 23.38 -8.71 2.52
N GLN A 104 24.54 -9.22 2.93
CA GLN A 104 24.70 -10.60 3.40
C GLN A 104 24.34 -10.77 4.89
N ASN A 105 24.26 -9.67 5.66
CA ASN A 105 23.92 -9.75 7.08
C ASN A 105 22.43 -10.12 7.26
N PRO A 106 22.12 -11.28 7.90
CA PRO A 106 20.74 -11.68 8.15
C PRO A 106 20.02 -10.79 9.17
N SER A 107 20.75 -10.15 10.08
CA SER A 107 20.19 -9.32 11.14
C SER A 107 20.57 -7.86 10.92
N LEU A 108 19.63 -7.10 10.39
CA LEU A 108 19.77 -5.65 10.22
C LEU A 108 18.95 -4.90 11.29
N PRO A 109 19.38 -3.69 11.69
CA PRO A 109 18.56 -2.85 12.56
C PRO A 109 17.24 -2.50 11.88
N ALA A 110 16.22 -2.20 12.69
CA ALA A 110 14.93 -1.74 12.18
C ALA A 110 15.12 -0.48 11.30
N PRO A 111 14.38 -0.38 10.17
CA PRO A 111 14.48 0.77 9.29
C PRO A 111 14.00 2.05 10.00
N ASN A 112 14.69 3.15 9.77
CA ASN A 112 14.31 4.47 10.26
C ASN A 112 13.14 5.06 9.44
N ALA A 113 12.59 6.21 9.87
CA ALA A 113 11.43 6.84 9.23
C ALA A 113 11.64 7.15 7.74
N VAL A 114 12.84 7.56 7.33
CA VAL A 114 13.16 7.83 5.92
C VAL A 114 13.16 6.53 5.12
N GLN A 115 13.79 5.48 5.65
CA GLN A 115 13.80 4.16 5.03
C GLN A 115 12.39 3.56 4.93
N ILE A 116 11.55 3.72 5.95
CA ILE A 116 10.12 3.33 5.91
C ILE A 116 9.40 4.04 4.77
N LYS A 117 9.63 5.34 4.59
CA LYS A 117 9.02 6.10 3.46
C LYS A 117 9.49 5.55 2.11
N VAL A 118 10.79 5.30 1.96
CA VAL A 118 11.37 4.74 0.73
C VAL A 118 10.82 3.33 0.45
N LEU A 119 10.75 2.46 1.46
CA LEU A 119 10.18 1.12 1.33
C LEU A 119 8.71 1.17 0.89
N ARG A 120 7.92 2.12 1.40
CA ARG A 120 6.54 2.32 0.94
C ARG A 120 6.47 2.79 -0.51
N GLN A 121 7.39 3.65 -0.95
CA GLN A 121 7.48 4.07 -2.35
C GLN A 121 7.88 2.91 -3.27
N LEU A 122 8.80 2.04 -2.83
CA LEU A 122 9.15 0.83 -3.56
C LEU A 122 7.95 -0.12 -3.69
N LEU A 123 7.20 -0.36 -2.61
CA LEU A 123 5.98 -1.17 -2.64
C LEU A 123 4.91 -0.54 -3.54
N ALA A 124 4.75 0.79 -3.49
CA ALA A 124 3.84 1.50 -4.38
C ALA A 124 4.25 1.34 -5.86
N SER A 125 5.54 1.38 -6.16
CA SER A 125 6.06 1.20 -7.53
C SER A 125 5.87 -0.24 -8.04
N ILE A 126 6.05 -1.25 -7.17
CA ILE A 126 5.87 -2.67 -7.51
C ILE A 126 4.40 -2.99 -7.83
N TYR A 127 3.48 -2.41 -7.05
CA TYR A 127 2.04 -2.65 -7.15
C TYR A 127 1.28 -1.45 -7.75
N ILE A 128 1.94 -0.69 -8.62
CA ILE A 128 1.37 0.56 -9.16
C ILE A 128 0.13 0.34 -10.04
N ASP A 129 -0.04 -0.84 -10.60
CA ASP A 129 -1.21 -1.32 -11.33
C ASP A 129 -2.33 -1.84 -10.42
N ARG A 130 -2.09 -1.95 -9.12
CA ARG A 130 -2.99 -2.50 -8.09
C ARG A 130 -3.27 -1.48 -7.00
N VAL A 131 -3.80 -0.35 -7.42
CA VAL A 131 -4.22 0.72 -6.51
C VAL A 131 -5.69 0.52 -6.14
N ALA A 132 -5.99 0.72 -4.87
CA ALA A 132 -7.36 0.80 -4.35
C ALA A 132 -7.54 2.13 -3.59
N VAL A 133 -8.71 2.72 -3.77
CA VAL A 133 -9.10 3.97 -3.13
C VAL A 133 -10.42 3.79 -2.39
N ARG A 134 -10.56 4.41 -1.23
CA ARG A 134 -11.80 4.37 -0.48
C ARG A 134 -12.92 5.03 -1.29
N ALA A 135 -14.06 4.35 -1.39
CA ALA A 135 -15.13 4.72 -2.34
C ALA A 135 -15.65 6.15 -2.16
N ASP A 136 -15.70 6.66 -0.93
CA ASP A 136 -16.13 8.04 -0.62
C ASP A 136 -15.17 9.12 -1.14
N ILE A 137 -13.88 8.82 -1.25
CA ILE A 137 -12.85 9.77 -1.72
C ILE A 137 -13.03 10.10 -3.21
N VAL A 138 -13.47 9.14 -3.99
CA VAL A 138 -13.66 9.29 -5.44
C VAL A 138 -15.13 9.43 -5.84
N GLY A 139 -16.03 9.56 -4.86
CA GLY A 139 -17.48 9.70 -5.12
C GLY A 139 -18.09 8.49 -5.83
N ALA A 140 -17.53 7.30 -5.60
CA ALA A 140 -18.05 6.08 -6.22
C ALA A 140 -19.38 5.65 -5.57
N PRO A 141 -20.31 5.04 -6.35
CA PRO A 141 -21.60 4.57 -5.82
C PRO A 141 -21.45 3.60 -4.64
N GLU A 142 -20.38 2.84 -4.61
CA GLU A 142 -20.07 1.90 -3.54
C GLU A 142 -19.90 2.59 -2.16
N ALA A 143 -19.71 3.91 -2.13
CA ALA A 143 -19.65 4.68 -0.88
C ALA A 143 -20.92 4.54 -0.03
N GLU A 144 -22.08 4.33 -0.65
CA GLU A 144 -23.37 4.13 0.03
C GLU A 144 -23.42 2.82 0.84
N LEU A 145 -22.54 1.85 0.51
CA LEU A 145 -22.40 0.60 1.25
C LEU A 145 -21.61 0.74 2.55
N ALA A 146 -21.00 1.91 2.78
CA ALA A 146 -20.26 2.16 4.00
C ALA A 146 -21.19 2.19 5.23
N PRO A 147 -20.77 1.65 6.39
CA PRO A 147 -21.51 1.84 7.61
C PRO A 147 -21.61 3.32 7.94
N ALA A 148 -22.78 3.76 8.43
CA ALA A 148 -22.98 5.14 8.82
C ALA A 148 -21.84 5.60 9.74
N ALA A 149 -21.18 6.69 9.35
CA ALA A 149 -20.07 7.24 10.12
C ALA A 149 -20.64 7.79 11.44
N GLN A 150 -20.13 7.30 12.56
CA GLN A 150 -20.37 7.95 13.85
C GLN A 150 -19.44 9.15 13.94
N GLY A 151 -19.94 10.33 13.54
CA GLY A 151 -19.17 11.56 13.44
C GLY A 151 -18.32 11.64 12.15
N THR A 152 -17.38 12.60 12.10
CA THR A 152 -16.56 12.90 10.92
C THR A 152 -15.44 11.89 10.62
N LYS A 153 -15.22 10.87 11.46
CA LYS A 153 -14.14 9.91 11.29
C LYS A 153 -14.62 8.47 11.43
N MET A 154 -14.32 7.66 10.43
CA MET A 154 -14.50 6.21 10.52
C MET A 154 -13.46 5.62 11.48
N ALA A 155 -13.91 4.97 12.55
CA ALA A 155 -13.02 4.41 13.58
C ALA A 155 -12.35 3.08 13.16
N SER A 156 -12.93 2.37 12.19
CA SER A 156 -12.49 1.04 11.76
C SER A 156 -12.73 0.83 10.27
N THR A 157 -11.86 0.03 9.65
CA THR A 157 -11.99 -0.38 8.24
C THR A 157 -13.07 -1.42 7.98
N ARG A 158 -13.73 -1.92 9.05
CA ARG A 158 -14.74 -2.97 8.91
C ARG A 158 -15.90 -2.52 8.03
N ARG A 159 -16.16 -3.27 6.95
CA ARG A 159 -17.22 -2.98 5.95
C ARG A 159 -17.07 -1.64 5.24
N VAL A 160 -15.92 -1.02 5.27
CA VAL A 160 -15.67 0.18 4.47
C VAL A 160 -15.34 -0.25 3.05
N PRO A 161 -16.11 0.17 2.04
CA PRO A 161 -15.87 -0.22 0.66
C PRO A 161 -14.72 0.58 0.06
N TYR A 162 -13.95 -0.11 -0.75
CA TYR A 162 -12.94 0.45 -1.63
C TYR A 162 -13.29 0.10 -3.07
N VAL A 163 -12.81 0.89 -4.00
CA VAL A 163 -12.79 0.59 -5.43
C VAL A 163 -11.35 0.35 -5.86
N ALA A 164 -11.14 -0.66 -6.70
CA ALA A 164 -9.82 -1.04 -7.17
C ALA A 164 -9.81 -1.14 -8.69
N LEU A 165 -8.75 -0.64 -9.33
CA LEU A 165 -8.63 -0.70 -10.78
C LEU A 165 -8.62 -2.16 -11.25
N GLY A 166 -9.44 -2.48 -12.25
CA GLY A 166 -9.53 -3.83 -12.81
C GLY A 166 -10.27 -4.88 -11.95
N VAL A 167 -10.85 -4.47 -10.79
CA VAL A 167 -11.67 -5.36 -9.96
C VAL A 167 -13.09 -4.82 -9.94
N PRO A 168 -14.07 -5.55 -10.49
CA PRO A 168 -15.45 -5.08 -10.54
C PRO A 168 -16.10 -5.09 -9.15
N GLY A 169 -16.84 -4.02 -8.84
CA GLY A 169 -17.61 -3.85 -7.60
C GLY A 169 -16.78 -3.53 -6.37
N PRO A 170 -17.43 -3.49 -5.21
CA PRO A 170 -16.80 -3.09 -3.96
C PRO A 170 -15.82 -4.13 -3.46
N VAL A 171 -14.65 -3.69 -3.02
CA VAL A 171 -13.63 -4.52 -2.38
C VAL A 171 -13.42 -4.07 -0.93
N TYR A 172 -13.01 -4.99 -0.08
CA TYR A 172 -12.89 -4.76 1.36
C TYR A 172 -11.52 -5.17 1.88
N ILE A 173 -11.08 -4.55 2.96
CA ILE A 173 -9.86 -4.94 3.65
C ILE A 173 -10.08 -6.26 4.37
N HIS A 174 -9.18 -7.24 4.14
CA HIS A 174 -9.26 -8.55 4.80
C HIS A 174 -8.99 -8.44 6.31
N THR A 175 -9.65 -9.31 7.09
CA THR A 175 -9.57 -9.30 8.57
C THR A 175 -8.17 -9.55 9.14
N SER A 176 -7.26 -10.15 8.36
CA SER A 176 -5.87 -10.38 8.77
C SER A 176 -4.95 -9.18 8.57
N SER A 177 -5.43 -8.12 7.91
CA SER A 177 -4.62 -6.92 7.65
C SER A 177 -4.35 -6.11 8.92
N THR A 178 -3.19 -5.43 8.96
CA THR A 178 -2.83 -4.46 10.01
C THR A 178 -3.83 -3.31 10.09
N PHE A 179 -4.54 -3.04 8.99
CA PHE A 179 -5.51 -1.95 8.90
C PHE A 179 -6.89 -2.29 9.46
N TYR A 180 -7.23 -3.57 9.69
CA TYR A 180 -8.61 -4.00 9.93
C TYR A 180 -9.29 -3.34 11.14
N HIS A 181 -8.54 -3.05 12.19
CA HIS A 181 -9.05 -2.40 13.42
C HIS A 181 -8.61 -0.94 13.57
N ARG A 182 -8.14 -0.33 12.49
CA ARG A 182 -7.62 1.04 12.45
C ARG A 182 -8.49 1.92 11.56
N PRO A 183 -8.37 3.25 11.65
CA PRO A 183 -9.03 4.15 10.71
C PRO A 183 -8.70 3.79 9.26
N PRO A 184 -9.69 3.76 8.36
CA PRO A 184 -9.49 3.33 6.98
C PRO A 184 -8.58 4.31 6.22
N PRO A 185 -7.47 3.84 5.64
CA PRO A 185 -6.64 4.66 4.78
C PRO A 185 -7.40 5.03 3.49
N GLU A 186 -7.11 6.19 2.94
CA GLU A 186 -7.76 6.67 1.72
C GLU A 186 -7.25 5.93 0.49
N TRP A 187 -5.93 5.78 0.37
CA TRP A 187 -5.25 5.19 -0.78
C TRP A 187 -4.35 4.05 -0.36
N LEU A 188 -4.44 2.94 -1.08
CA LEU A 188 -3.71 1.70 -0.84
C LEU A 188 -3.15 1.15 -2.14
N VAL A 189 -2.05 0.40 -2.04
CA VAL A 189 -1.73 -0.65 -3.00
C VAL A 189 -1.93 -2.01 -2.35
N PHE A 190 -2.25 -3.03 -3.15
CA PHE A 190 -2.52 -4.39 -2.68
C PHE A 190 -1.74 -5.44 -3.48
N GLY A 191 -1.33 -6.52 -2.81
CA GLY A 191 -0.62 -7.63 -3.44
C GLY A 191 -1.55 -8.74 -3.92
N GLU A 192 -2.66 -8.97 -3.20
CA GLU A 192 -3.55 -10.11 -3.45
C GLU A 192 -5.03 -9.71 -3.39
N VAL A 193 -5.81 -10.33 -4.26
CA VAL A 193 -7.29 -10.31 -4.23
C VAL A 193 -7.77 -11.66 -3.75
N TYR A 194 -8.62 -11.69 -2.74
CA TYR A 194 -9.21 -12.88 -2.16
C TYR A 194 -10.74 -12.81 -2.22
N GLN A 195 -11.35 -13.81 -2.80
CA GLN A 195 -12.79 -13.94 -2.85
C GLN A 195 -13.26 -14.92 -1.77
N SER A 196 -14.24 -14.50 -0.95
CA SER A 196 -14.77 -15.41 0.10
C SER A 196 -15.54 -16.56 -0.52
N ALA A 197 -15.47 -17.74 0.14
CA ALA A 197 -16.38 -18.82 -0.20
C ALA A 197 -17.83 -18.40 0.13
N PRO A 198 -18.84 -18.87 -0.63
CA PRO A 198 -20.24 -18.64 -0.32
C PRO A 198 -20.53 -19.18 1.09
N LYS A 199 -21.16 -18.38 1.93
CA LYS A 199 -21.68 -18.85 3.22
C LYS A 199 -22.95 -19.65 2.94
N ASP A 200 -22.91 -20.94 3.27
CA ASP A 200 -24.01 -21.89 3.18
C ASP A 200 -24.63 -22.00 1.76
N ALA A 201 -24.03 -22.84 0.94
CA ALA A 201 -24.74 -23.51 -0.12
C ALA A 201 -25.65 -24.58 0.54
N SER A 202 -26.77 -24.16 1.12
CA SER A 202 -27.93 -25.05 1.25
C SER A 202 -28.40 -25.33 -0.17
N LEU A 203 -28.47 -26.60 -0.52
CA LEU A 203 -28.71 -27.14 -1.87
C LEU A 203 -30.02 -26.68 -2.55
N ASP A 204 -30.80 -25.80 -1.91
CA ASP A 204 -32.17 -25.47 -2.33
C ASP A 204 -32.41 -24.02 -2.77
N ASN A 205 -31.40 -23.14 -2.77
CA ASN A 205 -31.59 -21.77 -3.26
C ASN A 205 -30.53 -21.40 -4.32
N GLU A 206 -30.96 -21.36 -5.57
CA GLU A 206 -30.17 -21.00 -6.76
C GLU A 206 -29.75 -19.51 -6.85
N GLU A 207 -30.08 -18.68 -5.87
CA GLU A 207 -29.57 -17.31 -5.82
C GLU A 207 -28.15 -17.31 -5.25
N GLU A 208 -27.14 -17.32 -6.11
CA GLU A 208 -25.74 -17.10 -5.74
C GLU A 208 -25.61 -15.75 -5.02
N LYS A 209 -25.53 -15.79 -3.68
CA LYS A 209 -25.20 -14.59 -2.91
C LYS A 209 -23.87 -14.03 -3.40
N PRO A 210 -23.79 -12.73 -3.72
CA PRO A 210 -22.58 -12.15 -4.27
C PRO A 210 -21.40 -12.38 -3.32
N ARG A 211 -20.32 -12.93 -3.88
CA ARG A 211 -19.10 -13.23 -3.14
C ARG A 211 -18.42 -11.94 -2.74
N THR A 212 -18.02 -11.80 -1.49
CA THR A 212 -17.30 -10.62 -1.02
C THR A 212 -15.84 -10.72 -1.43
N ILE A 213 -15.34 -9.66 -2.06
CA ILE A 213 -13.94 -9.54 -2.49
C ILE A 213 -13.14 -8.80 -1.42
N PHE A 214 -12.02 -9.39 -1.03
CA PHE A 214 -11.11 -8.83 -0.04
C PHE A 214 -9.73 -8.59 -0.64
N LEU A 215 -9.09 -7.52 -0.17
CA LEU A 215 -7.71 -7.18 -0.50
C LEU A 215 -6.77 -7.59 0.65
N LYS A 216 -5.59 -8.11 0.30
CA LYS A 216 -4.51 -8.50 1.22
C LYS A 216 -3.17 -7.93 0.79
N MET A 217 -2.18 -8.01 1.67
CA MET A 217 -0.83 -7.47 1.44
C MET A 217 -0.88 -5.97 1.12
N LEU A 218 -1.54 -5.24 2.00
CA LEU A 218 -1.86 -3.83 1.81
C LEU A 218 -0.70 -2.93 2.24
N THR A 219 -0.53 -1.84 1.51
CA THR A 219 0.37 -0.75 1.89
C THR A 219 -0.33 0.59 1.66
N LYS A 220 -0.39 1.43 2.70
CA LYS A 220 -0.88 2.81 2.59
C LYS A 220 0.09 3.63 1.74
N ILE A 221 -0.42 4.33 0.73
CA ILE A 221 0.37 5.17 -0.16
C ILE A 221 -0.08 6.64 -0.09
N ASN A 222 0.77 7.53 -0.57
CA ASN A 222 0.40 8.91 -0.82
C ASN A 222 0.00 9.01 -2.31
N PRO A 223 -1.21 9.50 -2.63
CA PRO A 223 -1.66 9.63 -4.02
C PRO A 223 -0.74 10.50 -4.88
N ALA A 224 -0.02 11.47 -4.28
CA ALA A 224 0.96 12.27 -4.98
C ALA A 224 2.15 11.46 -5.56
N TRP A 225 2.38 10.24 -5.10
CA TRP A 225 3.45 9.39 -5.66
C TRP A 225 3.01 8.70 -6.96
N ILE A 226 1.71 8.50 -7.16
CA ILE A 226 1.17 7.68 -8.25
C ILE A 226 1.58 8.24 -9.61
N HIS A 227 1.46 9.55 -9.83
CA HIS A 227 1.79 10.15 -11.12
C HIS A 227 3.29 10.08 -11.46
N THR A 228 4.15 9.97 -10.46
CA THR A 228 5.60 9.82 -10.65
C THR A 228 5.99 8.36 -10.86
N LEU A 229 5.44 7.44 -10.03
CA LEU A 229 5.80 6.02 -10.04
C LEU A 229 5.10 5.26 -11.17
N GLY A 230 3.89 5.65 -11.52
CA GLY A 230 3.03 5.01 -12.54
C GLY A 230 2.62 5.95 -13.66
N ARG A 231 3.55 6.72 -14.19
CA ARG A 231 3.27 7.74 -15.22
C ARG A 231 2.54 7.19 -16.44
N SER A 232 2.83 5.97 -16.85
CA SER A 232 2.17 5.28 -17.98
C SER A 232 0.70 4.94 -17.72
N LEU A 233 0.27 4.89 -16.46
CA LEU A 233 -1.11 4.63 -16.04
C LEU A 233 -1.88 5.91 -15.76
N CYS A 234 -1.27 7.08 -15.97
CA CYS A 234 -1.88 8.38 -15.72
C CYS A 234 -2.08 9.16 -17.02
N THR A 235 -3.21 9.84 -17.10
CA THR A 235 -3.44 10.93 -18.04
C THR A 235 -3.23 12.27 -17.32
N PHE A 236 -2.86 13.30 -18.07
CA PHE A 236 -2.50 14.60 -17.50
C PHE A 236 -3.31 15.67 -18.19
N SER A 237 -4.11 16.42 -17.45
CA SER A 237 -4.75 17.67 -17.89
C SER A 237 -3.93 18.85 -17.39
N GLN A 238 -3.85 19.90 -18.18
CA GLN A 238 -3.05 21.07 -17.89
C GLN A 238 -3.93 22.31 -17.93
N THR A 239 -3.89 23.09 -16.87
CA THR A 239 -4.50 24.42 -16.80
C THR A 239 -3.38 25.44 -16.70
N THR A 240 -3.39 26.42 -17.61
CA THR A 240 -2.42 27.52 -17.59
C THR A 240 -2.97 28.59 -16.65
N GLU A 241 -2.21 28.96 -15.62
CA GLU A 241 -2.47 30.20 -14.91
C GLU A 241 -2.10 31.35 -15.85
N GLU A 242 -3.04 32.23 -16.12
CA GLU A 242 -2.71 33.44 -16.90
C GLU A 242 -1.64 34.24 -16.14
N PRO A 243 -0.52 34.54 -16.79
CA PRO A 243 0.52 35.33 -16.16
C PRO A 243 -0.09 36.68 -15.78
N GLY A 244 -0.06 37.01 -14.49
CA GLY A 244 -0.49 38.32 -14.03
C GLY A 244 0.21 39.41 -14.83
N THR A 245 -0.48 40.50 -15.10
CA THR A 245 -0.02 41.66 -15.92
C THR A 245 1.38 42.15 -15.57
N SER A 246 1.85 41.96 -14.34
CA SER A 246 3.20 42.30 -13.87
C SER A 246 4.29 41.42 -14.46
N ALA A 247 4.08 40.09 -14.54
CA ALA A 247 5.07 39.14 -15.06
C ALA A 247 5.27 39.29 -16.56
N LEU A 248 4.24 39.65 -17.33
CA LEU A 248 4.31 40.00 -18.73
C LEU A 248 5.12 41.30 -18.95
N SER A 249 4.89 42.33 -18.11
CA SER A 249 5.62 43.60 -18.22
C SER A 249 7.11 43.46 -17.92
N ASP A 250 7.48 42.61 -16.96
CA ASP A 250 8.88 42.35 -16.60
C ASP A 250 9.61 41.51 -17.67
N SER A 251 8.91 40.53 -18.26
CA SER A 251 9.43 39.75 -19.39
C SER A 251 9.66 40.62 -20.65
N ILE A 252 8.76 41.57 -20.92
CA ILE A 252 8.92 42.52 -22.04
C ILE A 252 10.07 43.50 -21.79
N LYS A 253 10.27 43.95 -20.54
CA LYS A 253 11.40 44.81 -20.15
C LYS A 253 12.75 44.07 -20.27
N ALA A 254 12.82 42.79 -19.90
CA ALA A 254 14.01 41.98 -20.03
C ALA A 254 14.36 41.70 -21.50
N LEU A 255 13.40 41.46 -22.38
CA LEU A 255 13.59 41.33 -23.84
C LEU A 255 14.10 42.63 -24.47
N LYS A 256 13.62 43.80 -24.01
CA LYS A 256 14.12 45.11 -24.48
C LYS A 256 15.56 45.40 -24.05
N ARG A 257 16.06 44.75 -22.99
CA ARG A 257 17.46 44.84 -22.53
C ARG A 257 18.44 43.89 -23.23
N GLY A 258 17.96 43.08 -24.19
CA GLY A 258 18.80 42.10 -24.89
C GLY A 258 19.20 40.91 -24.04
N GLU A 259 18.60 40.76 -22.85
CA GLU A 259 18.77 39.58 -22.02
C GLU A 259 18.01 38.42 -22.65
N ARG A 260 18.62 37.22 -22.73
CA ARG A 260 17.94 35.98 -23.11
C ARG A 260 16.99 35.58 -21.99
N SER A 261 15.91 36.31 -21.81
CA SER A 261 14.82 35.96 -20.92
C SER A 261 14.03 34.85 -21.58
N SER A 262 14.25 33.62 -21.13
CA SER A 262 13.37 32.54 -21.48
C SER A 262 12.00 32.81 -20.86
N LEU A 263 10.97 33.00 -21.70
CA LEU A 263 9.61 33.17 -21.24
C LEU A 263 9.26 31.96 -20.38
N GLN A 264 8.86 32.20 -19.13
CA GLN A 264 8.45 31.18 -18.17
C GLN A 264 6.97 31.37 -17.85
N ARG A 265 6.26 30.26 -17.70
CA ARG A 265 4.89 30.28 -17.19
C ARG A 265 4.69 29.19 -16.15
N HIS A 266 3.81 29.44 -15.22
CA HIS A 266 3.34 28.43 -14.28
C HIS A 266 2.11 27.72 -14.85
N VAL A 267 2.10 26.41 -14.71
CA VAL A 267 0.99 25.56 -15.11
C VAL A 267 0.61 24.64 -13.95
N VAL A 268 -0.67 24.45 -13.77
CA VAL A 268 -1.20 23.45 -12.84
C VAL A 268 -1.51 22.19 -13.65
N ILE A 269 -0.91 21.10 -13.25
CA ILE A 269 -1.10 19.79 -13.87
C ILE A 269 -1.93 18.93 -12.93
N THR A 270 -3.06 18.43 -13.43
CA THR A 270 -3.92 17.51 -12.70
C THR A 270 -3.79 16.13 -13.33
N PRO A 271 -3.11 15.18 -12.66
CA PRO A 271 -3.02 13.81 -13.14
C PRO A 271 -4.30 13.04 -12.81
N ARG A 272 -4.65 12.06 -13.67
CA ARG A 272 -5.74 11.11 -13.44
C ARG A 272 -5.20 9.70 -13.61
N TYR A 273 -5.33 8.86 -12.60
CA TYR A 273 -4.90 7.47 -12.62
C TYR A 273 -5.97 6.58 -13.25
N GLY A 274 -5.56 5.66 -14.13
CA GLY A 274 -6.46 4.73 -14.82
C GLY A 274 -7.23 5.33 -15.99
N GLY A 275 -7.04 6.61 -16.32
CA GLY A 275 -7.76 7.29 -17.41
C GLY A 275 -7.37 6.84 -18.82
N SER A 276 -6.26 6.12 -18.98
CA SER A 276 -5.81 5.55 -20.26
C SER A 276 -6.45 4.22 -20.61
N LEU A 277 -7.16 3.57 -19.68
CA LEU A 277 -7.88 2.32 -19.90
C LEU A 277 -9.26 2.65 -20.47
N GLN A 278 -9.38 2.67 -21.78
CA GLN A 278 -10.56 3.12 -22.51
C GLN A 278 -11.80 2.21 -22.39
N ASP A 279 -11.70 1.05 -21.78
CA ASP A 279 -12.81 0.10 -21.71
C ASP A 279 -13.28 -0.14 -20.28
N GLY A 280 -14.43 0.45 -19.93
CA GLY A 280 -15.43 -0.12 -19.00
C GLY A 280 -14.99 -0.45 -17.57
N GLY A 281 -13.86 0.06 -17.08
CA GLY A 281 -13.51 -0.10 -15.68
C GLY A 281 -14.54 0.59 -14.79
N ALA A 282 -14.76 0.07 -13.57
CA ALA A 282 -15.73 0.53 -12.58
C ALA A 282 -15.67 2.04 -12.23
N ALA A 283 -14.72 2.78 -12.76
CA ALA A 283 -14.56 4.22 -12.64
C ALA A 283 -15.11 5.02 -13.84
N GLY A 284 -16.00 4.46 -14.65
CA GLY A 284 -16.71 5.21 -15.70
C GLY A 284 -15.79 5.85 -16.77
N GLY A 285 -14.64 5.25 -17.10
CA GLY A 285 -13.79 5.68 -18.22
C GLY A 285 -12.92 6.93 -17.98
N GLN A 286 -13.07 7.64 -16.86
CA GLN A 286 -12.34 8.89 -16.63
C GLN A 286 -11.14 8.78 -15.70
N GLY A 287 -10.93 7.63 -15.04
CA GLY A 287 -9.90 7.44 -14.02
C GLY A 287 -10.13 8.28 -12.75
N TRP A 288 -9.27 8.10 -11.76
CA TRP A 288 -9.35 8.82 -10.48
C TRP A 288 -8.41 10.02 -10.48
N GLU A 289 -8.95 11.17 -10.07
CA GLU A 289 -8.18 12.38 -9.96
C GLU A 289 -7.18 12.29 -8.82
N LEU A 290 -5.94 12.68 -9.11
CA LEU A 290 -4.84 12.75 -8.15
C LEU A 290 -4.57 14.21 -7.76
N PRO A 291 -3.86 14.45 -6.64
CA PRO A 291 -3.46 15.79 -6.27
C PRO A 291 -2.74 16.51 -7.40
N ALA A 292 -3.25 17.70 -7.74
CA ALA A 292 -2.63 18.57 -8.72
C ALA A 292 -1.28 19.11 -8.21
N PHE A 293 -0.38 19.40 -9.11
CA PHE A 293 0.91 20.00 -8.78
C PHE A 293 1.25 21.12 -9.77
N SER A 294 1.98 22.12 -9.27
CA SER A 294 2.47 23.24 -10.10
C SER A 294 3.79 22.88 -10.76
N ALA A 295 3.92 23.21 -12.03
CA ALA A 295 5.13 23.03 -12.79
C ALA A 295 5.49 24.32 -13.54
N LYS A 296 6.79 24.52 -13.79
CA LYS A 296 7.27 25.62 -14.63
C LYS A 296 7.47 25.11 -16.06
N GLN A 297 7.00 25.90 -17.01
CA GLN A 297 7.29 25.71 -18.43
C GLN A 297 8.14 26.86 -18.95
N VAL A 298 9.06 26.53 -19.82
CA VAL A 298 9.95 27.47 -20.50
C VAL A 298 9.70 27.39 -21.99
N LEU A 299 9.62 28.53 -22.66
CA LEU A 299 9.50 28.59 -24.10
C LEU A 299 10.86 28.34 -24.75
N VAL A 300 11.02 27.20 -25.41
CA VAL A 300 12.23 26.84 -26.15
C VAL A 300 11.86 26.58 -27.61
N ASN A 301 12.48 27.31 -28.52
CA ASN A 301 12.24 27.15 -29.98
C ASN A 301 10.74 27.21 -30.37
N GLY A 302 9.99 28.13 -29.75
CA GLY A 302 8.56 28.30 -30.02
C GLY A 302 7.63 27.22 -29.42
N ARG A 303 8.16 26.31 -28.59
CA ARG A 303 7.38 25.31 -27.89
C ARG A 303 7.58 25.40 -26.38
N TRP A 304 6.48 25.24 -25.63
CA TRP A 304 6.52 25.18 -24.19
C TRP A 304 7.00 23.80 -23.73
N SER A 305 8.08 23.75 -22.97
CA SER A 305 8.61 22.53 -22.37
C SER A 305 8.63 22.64 -20.85
N LEU A 306 8.33 21.53 -20.15
CA LEU A 306 8.45 21.46 -18.70
C LEU A 306 9.92 21.58 -18.29
N GLN A 307 10.17 22.44 -17.32
CA GLN A 307 11.47 22.51 -16.67
C GLN A 307 11.51 21.42 -15.58
N THR A 308 12.28 20.37 -15.80
CA THR A 308 12.54 19.29 -14.84
C THR A 308 13.54 19.73 -13.80
#